data_b96d13f224728bc1c9bc150027150d45
#
_entry.id   b96d13f224728bc1c9bc150027150d45
#
_cell.length_a   1.000
_cell.length_b   1.000
_cell.length_c   1.000
_cell.angle_alpha   90.00
_cell.angle_beta   90.00
_cell.angle_gamma   90.00
#
_symmetry.space_group_name_H-M   'P 1'
#
loop_
_entity.id
_entity.type
_entity.pdbx_description
1 polymer ?
#
loop_
_entity_poly.entity_id
_entity_poly.type
_entity_poly.pdbx_seq_one_letter_code
_entity_poly.pdbx_strand_id
1 'polypeptide(L)'
;MEARQVNAALSAMRNKTDKNDVRGIAQVLRTGWFSPVHMKSREAHGVRALLSTRKALLKKKMDLANEVRGLLKIFGIRLPMTVKHGSFDGVVRPLIEMDDVLAHALVPLLGACVVLYQHFLERDGASNAPPAMMKFACG
;
A
#
# COMPACT_ATOMS: atom_id res chain seq x y z
N MET A 1 -16.97 1.11 -19.83
CA MET A 1 -16.18 0.86 -21.05
C MET A 1 -14.88 0.18 -20.65
N GLU A 2 -14.57 -0.93 -21.25
CA GLU A 2 -13.35 -1.67 -20.90
C GLU A 2 -12.15 -1.06 -21.65
N ALA A 3 -11.13 -0.61 -20.90
CA ALA A 3 -9.96 0.07 -21.46
C ALA A 3 -9.21 -0.76 -22.52
N ARG A 4 -9.26 -2.10 -22.45
CA ARG A 4 -8.65 -2.99 -23.42
C ARG A 4 -9.32 -2.95 -24.79
N GLN A 5 -10.67 -2.89 -24.82
CA GLN A 5 -11.44 -2.83 -26.08
C GLN A 5 -11.24 -1.49 -26.77
N VAL A 6 -11.25 -0.40 -26.00
CA VAL A 6 -10.99 0.94 -26.54
C VAL A 6 -9.55 1.03 -27.05
N ASN A 7 -8.59 0.49 -26.31
CA ASN A 7 -7.18 0.50 -26.72
C ASN A 7 -6.93 -0.35 -27.99
N ALA A 8 -7.63 -1.47 -28.17
CA ALA A 8 -7.55 -2.28 -29.39
C ALA A 8 -8.12 -1.54 -30.60
N ALA A 9 -9.24 -0.81 -30.43
CA ALA A 9 -9.83 0.01 -31.50
C ALA A 9 -8.95 1.22 -31.85
N LEU A 10 -8.32 1.86 -30.86
CA LEU A 10 -7.48 3.05 -31.04
C LEU A 10 -6.05 2.71 -31.52
N SER A 11 -5.54 1.51 -31.22
CA SER A 11 -4.22 1.06 -31.69
C SER A 11 -4.14 0.85 -33.20
N ALA A 12 -5.29 0.67 -33.85
CA ALA A 12 -5.37 0.62 -35.30
C ALA A 12 -5.21 2.01 -35.98
N MET A 13 -5.25 3.09 -35.20
CA MET A 13 -5.08 4.45 -35.75
C MET A 13 -3.57 4.82 -35.75
N ARG A 14 -3.09 5.22 -36.93
CA ARG A 14 -1.65 5.42 -37.24
C ARG A 14 -0.99 6.60 -36.54
N ASN A 15 -1.75 7.54 -35.93
CA ASN A 15 -1.26 8.72 -35.21
C ASN A 15 -1.94 8.83 -33.85
N LYS A 16 -1.21 8.48 -32.81
CA LYS A 16 -1.66 8.57 -31.42
C LYS A 16 -1.47 10.00 -30.93
N THR A 17 -2.53 10.79 -30.97
CA THR A 17 -2.62 12.11 -30.36
C THR A 17 -3.86 12.19 -29.49
N ASP A 18 -3.86 12.99 -28.42
CA ASP A 18 -5.00 13.15 -27.51
C ASP A 18 -6.29 13.51 -28.26
N LYS A 19 -6.20 14.33 -29.33
CA LYS A 19 -7.34 14.66 -30.20
C LYS A 19 -7.90 13.44 -30.93
N ASN A 20 -7.05 12.55 -31.40
CA ASN A 20 -7.46 11.35 -32.11
C ASN A 20 -8.04 10.30 -31.14
N ASP A 21 -7.52 10.24 -29.92
CA ASP A 21 -8.04 9.39 -28.86
C ASP A 21 -9.46 9.83 -28.46
N VAL A 22 -9.71 11.13 -28.30
CA VAL A 22 -11.05 11.69 -28.01
C VAL A 22 -12.03 11.39 -29.15
N ARG A 23 -11.61 11.59 -30.40
CA ARG A 23 -12.44 11.26 -31.57
C ARG A 23 -12.72 9.77 -31.68
N GLY A 24 -11.74 8.92 -31.42
CA GLY A 24 -11.89 7.48 -31.43
C GLY A 24 -12.87 6.99 -30.36
N ILE A 25 -12.76 7.53 -29.14
CA ILE A 25 -13.69 7.24 -28.03
C ILE A 25 -15.12 7.68 -28.40
N ALA A 26 -15.28 8.88 -28.96
CA ALA A 26 -16.58 9.38 -29.44
C ALA A 26 -17.19 8.49 -30.53
N GLN A 27 -16.34 8.00 -31.45
CA GLN A 27 -16.78 7.10 -32.50
C GLN A 27 -17.23 5.73 -31.95
N VAL A 28 -16.46 5.15 -31.03
CA VAL A 28 -16.81 3.89 -30.36
C VAL A 28 -18.11 4.02 -29.57
N LEU A 29 -18.32 5.16 -28.88
CA LEU A 29 -19.58 5.46 -28.19
C LEU A 29 -20.76 5.59 -29.17
N ARG A 30 -20.57 6.27 -30.31
CA ARG A 30 -21.61 6.49 -31.31
C ARG A 30 -22.02 5.20 -32.01
N THR A 31 -21.09 4.30 -32.28
CA THR A 31 -21.35 3.02 -32.95
C THR A 31 -21.92 1.95 -32.02
N GLY A 32 -21.90 2.20 -30.67
CA GLY A 32 -22.31 1.21 -29.69
C GLY A 32 -21.36 0.00 -29.57
N TRP A 33 -20.19 0.08 -30.19
CA TRP A 33 -19.21 -1.02 -30.21
C TRP A 33 -18.36 -1.01 -28.96
N PHE A 34 -19.01 -1.13 -27.80
CA PHE A 34 -18.38 -1.23 -26.50
C PHE A 34 -19.23 -2.10 -25.57
N SER A 35 -18.55 -2.77 -24.63
CA SER A 35 -19.23 -3.45 -23.53
C SER A 35 -19.24 -2.51 -22.31
N PRO A 36 -20.42 -2.20 -21.74
CA PRO A 36 -20.49 -1.41 -20.53
C PRO A 36 -19.82 -2.18 -19.37
N VAL A 37 -18.95 -1.51 -18.65
CA VAL A 37 -18.33 -2.07 -17.43
C VAL A 37 -19.22 -1.76 -16.25
N HIS A 38 -19.58 -2.78 -15.47
CA HIS A 38 -20.30 -2.58 -14.23
C HIS A 38 -19.44 -1.78 -13.23
N MET A 39 -19.88 -0.58 -12.90
CA MET A 39 -19.24 0.23 -11.88
C MET A 39 -19.57 -0.34 -10.50
N LYS A 40 -18.53 -0.70 -9.77
CA LYS A 40 -18.68 -1.17 -8.39
C LYS A 40 -19.26 -0.06 -7.52
N SER A 41 -20.07 -0.43 -6.53
CA SER A 41 -20.62 0.53 -5.57
C SER A 41 -19.53 1.24 -4.78
N ARG A 42 -19.83 2.43 -4.26
CA ARG A 42 -18.94 3.18 -3.39
C ARG A 42 -18.49 2.35 -2.17
N GLU A 43 -19.39 1.55 -1.63
CA GLU A 43 -19.10 0.63 -0.51
C GLU A 43 -18.07 -0.42 -0.88
N ALA A 44 -18.18 -1.02 -2.06
CA ALA A 44 -17.19 -1.98 -2.56
C ALA A 44 -15.80 -1.32 -2.77
N HIS A 45 -15.77 -0.06 -3.22
CA HIS A 45 -14.53 0.72 -3.28
C HIS A 45 -13.96 1.02 -1.91
N GLY A 46 -14.81 1.33 -0.93
CA GLY A 46 -14.42 1.54 0.48
C GLY A 46 -13.74 0.30 1.08
N VAL A 47 -14.38 -0.86 0.95
CA VAL A 47 -13.79 -2.14 1.42
C VAL A 47 -12.46 -2.42 0.75
N ARG A 48 -12.37 -2.22 -0.57
CA ARG A 48 -11.12 -2.41 -1.32
C ARG A 48 -10.02 -1.46 -0.85
N ALA A 49 -10.34 -0.20 -0.55
CA ALA A 49 -9.39 0.77 -0.02
C ALA A 49 -8.85 0.34 1.34
N LEU A 50 -9.73 -0.13 2.24
CA LEU A 50 -9.33 -0.64 3.56
C LEU A 50 -8.38 -1.83 3.46
N LEU A 51 -8.72 -2.82 2.62
CA LEU A 51 -7.86 -3.99 2.39
C LEU A 51 -6.52 -3.61 1.76
N SER A 52 -6.52 -2.69 0.80
CA SER A 52 -5.29 -2.19 0.17
C SER A 52 -4.39 -1.46 1.16
N THR A 53 -4.98 -0.61 2.02
CA THR A 53 -4.25 0.10 3.08
C THR A 53 -3.64 -0.88 4.09
N ARG A 54 -4.41 -1.88 4.54
CA ARG A 54 -3.91 -2.93 5.43
C ARG A 54 -2.72 -3.67 4.83
N LYS A 55 -2.83 -4.08 3.57
CA LYS A 55 -1.75 -4.76 2.82
C LYS A 55 -0.51 -3.87 2.69
N ALA A 56 -0.70 -2.57 2.41
CA ALA A 56 0.40 -1.60 2.30
C ALA A 56 1.13 -1.42 3.63
N LEU A 57 0.41 -1.25 4.74
CA LEU A 57 0.99 -1.15 6.08
C LEU A 57 1.79 -2.40 6.46
N LEU A 58 1.23 -3.59 6.21
CA LEU A 58 1.92 -4.85 6.46
C LEU A 58 3.22 -4.94 5.66
N LYS A 59 3.17 -4.65 4.36
CA LYS A 59 4.35 -4.67 3.49
C LYS A 59 5.42 -3.70 3.97
N LYS A 60 5.07 -2.44 4.23
CA LYS A 60 6.01 -1.40 4.67
C LYS A 60 6.64 -1.72 6.03
N LYS A 61 5.86 -2.27 6.96
CA LYS A 61 6.36 -2.76 8.24
C LYS A 61 7.43 -3.85 8.06
N MET A 62 7.18 -4.81 7.17
CA MET A 62 8.13 -5.89 6.88
C MET A 62 9.38 -5.35 6.16
N ASP A 63 9.21 -4.45 5.20
CA ASP A 63 10.31 -3.84 4.45
C ASP A 63 11.27 -3.11 5.41
N LEU A 64 10.75 -2.27 6.32
CA LEU A 64 11.56 -1.56 7.32
C LEU A 64 12.27 -2.51 8.29
N ALA A 65 11.58 -3.55 8.77
CA ALA A 65 12.22 -4.53 9.65
C ALA A 65 13.36 -5.28 8.96
N ASN A 66 13.21 -5.58 7.67
CA ASN A 66 14.26 -6.22 6.88
C ASN A 66 15.42 -5.26 6.61
N GLU A 67 15.15 -3.97 6.38
CA GLU A 67 16.17 -2.93 6.22
C GLU A 67 17.02 -2.81 7.49
N VAL A 68 16.37 -2.71 8.65
CA VAL A 68 17.08 -2.69 9.96
C VAL A 68 17.94 -3.93 10.14
N ARG A 69 17.42 -5.13 9.82
CA ARG A 69 18.20 -6.37 9.88
C ARG A 69 19.38 -6.37 8.93
N GLY A 70 19.19 -5.82 7.72
CA GLY A 70 20.25 -5.69 6.72
C GLY A 70 21.38 -4.80 7.21
N LEU A 71 21.04 -3.63 7.78
CA LEU A 71 22.01 -2.69 8.34
C LEU A 71 22.75 -3.28 9.53
N LEU A 72 22.05 -3.91 10.49
CA LEU A 72 22.69 -4.58 11.63
C LEU A 72 23.67 -5.67 11.20
N LYS A 73 23.34 -6.41 10.14
CA LYS A 73 24.20 -7.45 9.58
C LYS A 73 25.54 -6.91 9.06
N ILE A 74 25.57 -5.69 8.52
CA ILE A 74 26.80 -5.03 8.07
C ILE A 74 27.75 -4.81 9.25
N PHE A 75 27.21 -4.52 10.45
CA PHE A 75 27.95 -4.36 11.69
C PHE A 75 28.20 -5.69 12.44
N GLY A 76 27.93 -6.83 11.80
CA GLY A 76 28.14 -8.16 12.40
C GLY A 76 27.05 -8.61 13.37
N ILE A 77 25.99 -7.82 13.56
CA ILE A 77 24.87 -8.13 14.46
C ILE A 77 23.81 -8.92 13.70
N ARG A 78 23.53 -10.15 14.10
CA ARG A 78 22.50 -11.00 13.50
C ARG A 78 21.31 -11.12 14.44
N LEU A 79 20.15 -10.64 14.00
CA LEU A 79 18.89 -10.83 14.69
C LEU A 79 18.23 -12.16 14.28
N PRO A 80 17.76 -12.97 15.26
CA PRO A 80 16.96 -14.15 14.96
C PRO A 80 15.70 -13.79 14.18
N MET A 81 15.29 -14.66 13.24
CA MET A 81 14.03 -14.48 12.51
C MET A 81 12.79 -14.63 13.41
N THR A 82 12.96 -15.21 14.59
CA THR A 82 11.90 -15.39 15.58
C THR A 82 11.48 -14.12 16.29
N VAL A 83 12.27 -13.03 16.18
CA VAL A 83 11.91 -11.73 16.79
C VAL A 83 10.65 -11.17 16.13
N LYS A 84 9.57 -11.11 16.93
CA LYS A 84 8.27 -10.61 16.49
C LYS A 84 8.29 -9.08 16.33
N HIS A 85 7.43 -8.55 15.46
CA HIS A 85 7.36 -7.11 15.23
C HIS A 85 7.00 -6.28 16.48
N GLY A 86 6.20 -6.83 17.40
CA GLY A 86 5.83 -6.14 18.65
C GLY A 86 6.98 -5.97 19.63
N SER A 87 7.98 -6.86 19.61
CA SER A 87 9.17 -6.80 20.45
C SER A 87 10.42 -6.31 19.72
N PHE A 88 10.28 -5.95 18.44
CA PHE A 88 11.40 -5.64 17.55
C PHE A 88 12.22 -4.45 18.05
N ASP A 89 11.57 -3.35 18.41
CA ASP A 89 12.21 -2.16 18.96
C ASP A 89 12.95 -2.48 20.26
N GLY A 90 12.29 -3.16 21.21
CA GLY A 90 12.88 -3.54 22.49
C GLY A 90 14.09 -4.47 22.40
N VAL A 91 14.18 -5.28 21.34
CA VAL A 91 15.34 -6.15 21.09
C VAL A 91 16.47 -5.41 20.40
N VAL A 92 16.15 -4.56 19.43
CA VAL A 92 17.16 -3.86 18.60
C VAL A 92 17.78 -2.67 19.35
N ARG A 93 16.98 -1.90 20.09
CA ARG A 93 17.42 -0.68 20.76
C ARG A 93 18.64 -0.90 21.68
N PRO A 94 18.67 -1.89 22.58
CA PRO A 94 19.86 -2.14 23.42
C PRO A 94 21.10 -2.52 22.62
N LEU A 95 20.94 -3.14 21.46
CA LEU A 95 22.06 -3.58 20.61
C LEU A 95 22.77 -2.42 19.91
N ILE A 96 22.07 -1.32 19.67
CA ILE A 96 22.60 -0.15 18.98
C ILE A 96 23.07 0.95 19.93
N GLU A 97 22.70 0.91 21.21
CA GLU A 97 23.09 1.92 22.21
C GLU A 97 24.60 2.01 22.44
N MET A 98 25.33 0.95 22.13
CA MET A 98 26.78 0.88 22.29
C MET A 98 27.56 1.52 21.13
N ASP A 99 26.91 1.87 20.03
CA ASP A 99 27.51 2.43 18.84
C ASP A 99 26.72 3.67 18.37
N ASP A 100 27.32 4.85 18.57
CA ASP A 100 26.69 6.13 18.25
C ASP A 100 26.32 6.27 16.76
N VAL A 101 27.12 5.74 15.85
CA VAL A 101 26.87 5.79 14.41
C VAL A 101 25.67 4.92 14.05
N LEU A 102 25.65 3.72 14.64
CA LEU A 102 24.57 2.76 14.42
C LEU A 102 23.26 3.26 15.04
N ALA A 103 23.32 3.82 16.24
CA ALA A 103 22.18 4.44 16.92
C ALA A 103 21.60 5.60 16.06
N HIS A 104 22.46 6.48 15.57
CA HIS A 104 22.03 7.62 14.76
C HIS A 104 21.34 7.21 13.47
N ALA A 105 21.81 6.13 12.85
CA ALA A 105 21.22 5.58 11.62
C ALA A 105 19.90 4.82 11.87
N LEU A 106 19.82 4.02 12.93
CA LEU A 106 18.73 3.07 13.13
C LEU A 106 17.57 3.58 13.99
N VAL A 107 17.81 4.53 14.90
CA VAL A 107 16.74 5.08 15.77
C VAL A 107 15.56 5.64 14.98
N PRO A 108 15.75 6.42 13.89
CA PRO A 108 14.63 6.90 13.09
C PRO A 108 13.84 5.76 12.41
N LEU A 109 14.53 4.72 11.93
CA LEU A 109 13.89 3.56 11.31
C LEU A 109 13.09 2.74 12.32
N LEU A 110 13.61 2.58 13.54
CA LEU A 110 12.90 1.92 14.64
C LEU A 110 11.64 2.69 15.03
N GLY A 111 11.72 4.02 15.13
CA GLY A 111 10.56 4.87 15.37
C GLY A 111 9.47 4.69 14.30
N ALA A 112 9.86 4.66 13.03
CA ALA A 112 8.95 4.40 11.92
C ALA A 112 8.32 2.98 12.01
N CYS A 113 9.11 1.97 12.40
CA CYS A 113 8.59 0.60 12.62
C CYS A 113 7.52 0.56 13.70
N VAL A 114 7.73 1.24 14.82
CA VAL A 114 6.76 1.32 15.94
C VAL A 114 5.47 1.96 15.48
N VAL A 115 5.53 3.11 14.82
CA VAL A 115 4.35 3.84 14.31
C VAL A 115 3.57 2.99 13.31
N LEU A 116 4.26 2.37 12.35
CA LEU A 116 3.60 1.49 11.36
C LEU A 116 2.95 0.27 12.02
N TYR A 117 3.57 -0.28 13.06
CA TYR A 117 3.01 -1.40 13.79
C TYR A 117 1.76 -1.01 14.56
N GLN A 118 1.75 0.16 15.19
CA GLN A 118 0.56 0.72 15.87
C GLN A 118 -0.59 0.91 14.91
N HIS A 119 -0.37 1.59 13.78
CA HIS A 119 -1.39 1.78 12.75
C HIS A 119 -1.89 0.46 12.14
N PHE A 120 -1.02 -0.53 12.02
CA PHE A 120 -1.43 -1.86 11.58
C PHE A 120 -2.38 -2.51 12.60
N LEU A 121 -2.08 -2.44 13.90
CA LEU A 121 -2.94 -2.99 14.96
C LEU A 121 -4.30 -2.28 15.04
N GLU A 122 -4.31 -0.96 14.94
CA GLU A 122 -5.55 -0.16 14.91
C GLU A 122 -6.46 -0.59 13.76
N ARG A 123 -5.89 -0.83 12.60
CA ARG A 123 -6.64 -1.29 11.42
C ARG A 123 -7.10 -2.75 11.53
N ASP A 124 -6.31 -3.62 12.11
CA ASP A 124 -6.70 -5.01 12.37
C ASP A 124 -7.83 -5.09 13.41
N GLY A 125 -7.78 -4.28 14.46
CA GLY A 125 -8.85 -4.14 15.45
C GLY A 125 -10.13 -3.57 14.83
N ALA A 126 -10.02 -2.58 13.94
CA ALA A 126 -11.16 -1.99 13.24
C ALA A 126 -11.80 -2.93 12.21
N SER A 127 -11.05 -3.87 11.63
CA SER A 127 -11.62 -4.86 10.70
C SER A 127 -12.41 -5.96 11.40
N ASN A 128 -12.27 -6.11 12.70
CA ASN A 128 -13.10 -7.00 13.53
C ASN A 128 -14.36 -6.32 14.11
N ALA A 129 -14.54 -5.00 13.90
CA ALA A 129 -15.76 -4.31 14.30
C ALA A 129 -16.88 -4.58 13.28
N PRO A 130 -18.13 -4.87 13.72
CA PRO A 130 -19.23 -5.06 12.80
C PRO A 130 -19.49 -3.79 11.98
N PRO A 131 -19.89 -3.90 10.70
CA PRO A 131 -19.97 -2.80 9.73
C PRO A 131 -20.95 -1.67 10.09
N ALA A 132 -21.70 -1.80 11.18
CA ALA A 132 -22.72 -0.83 11.58
C ALA A 132 -22.20 0.46 12.26
N MET A 133 -20.90 0.62 12.51
CA MET A 133 -20.35 1.78 13.24
C MET A 133 -19.44 2.71 12.45
N MET A 134 -19.35 2.60 11.14
CA MET A 134 -18.75 3.65 10.32
C MET A 134 -19.77 4.75 10.00
N LYS A 135 -20.17 5.51 11.00
CA LYS A 135 -20.74 6.85 10.78
C LYS A 135 -19.60 7.74 10.30
N PHE A 136 -19.51 7.92 8.98
CA PHE A 136 -18.81 9.07 8.45
C PHE A 136 -19.58 10.29 8.91
N ALA A 137 -19.00 11.04 9.85
CA ALA A 137 -19.46 12.39 10.13
C ALA A 137 -19.20 13.22 8.86
N CYS A 138 -20.24 13.41 8.04
CA CYS A 138 -20.31 14.50 7.09
C CYS A 138 -20.54 15.77 7.92
N GLY A 139 -19.47 16.56 8.11
CA GLY A 139 -19.54 17.96 8.43
C GLY A 139 -19.34 18.75 7.16
#